data_5220732e326f05a72fe4fc6aff9dcbad
#
_entry.id   5220732e326f05a72fe4fc6aff9dcbad
#
_cell.length_a   1.000
_cell.length_b   1.000
_cell.length_c   1.000
_cell.angle_alpha   90.00
_cell.angle_beta   90.00
_cell.angle_gamma   90.00
#
_symmetry.space_group_name_H-M   'P 1'
#
loop_
_entity.id
_entity.type
_entity.pdbx_description
1 polymer ?
#
loop_
_entity_poly.entity_id
_entity_poly.type
_entity_poly.pdbx_seq_one_letter_code
_entity_poly.pdbx_strand_id
1 'polypeptide(L)'
;MNKVFFAKEGLTATSANHVANIAKEYAQRIATHANTLRLYTKSARLLGDTQPSIVEAPLDTLDAIPDVIRRVAQCNALIGWLREAINEREKGLKSVQDYNFKVWADDNDITLPEQPEAPDPVPDIDKVGNEILNVKELNRYIELKTRMAVYGKYIHPDGILPTALKRVMNCLANPTEIKGEGRDTVVFSYNVALGTTDRLNKTFFQLQSEYRALQAEFNGIEHRFRIEAEKEYSKRLAEYKKEYAEYKEKTNIFDAEMSRLQTMFVEWKQKEIEEITSLRIIIPNDLQGIYAEVNGL
;
A
#
# COMPACT_ATOMS: atom_id res chain seq x y z
N MET A 1 12.98 -6.79 45.12
CA MET A 1 13.21 -8.20 44.73
C MET A 1 12.52 -8.42 43.41
N ASN A 2 13.27 -8.80 42.38
CA ASN A 2 12.63 -9.19 41.10
C ASN A 2 11.87 -10.49 41.32
N LYS A 3 10.56 -10.48 41.08
CA LYS A 3 9.73 -11.67 41.17
C LYS A 3 10.15 -12.65 40.06
N VAL A 4 10.51 -13.86 40.43
CA VAL A 4 10.80 -14.92 39.45
C VAL A 4 9.53 -15.73 39.25
N PHE A 5 8.91 -15.57 38.10
CA PHE A 5 7.63 -16.24 37.76
C PHE A 5 7.82 -17.57 37.05
N PHE A 6 8.96 -17.80 36.41
CA PHE A 6 9.13 -18.90 35.43
C PHE A 6 10.32 -19.78 35.76
N ALA A 7 10.17 -21.10 35.48
CA ALA A 7 11.22 -22.11 35.55
C ALA A 7 10.96 -23.19 34.48
N LYS A 8 11.86 -24.20 34.45
CA LYS A 8 11.69 -25.37 33.55
C LYS A 8 10.54 -26.28 34.04
N GLU A 9 10.30 -26.33 35.34
CA GLU A 9 9.23 -27.11 35.98
C GLU A 9 8.18 -26.20 36.58
N GLY A 10 6.91 -26.60 36.55
CA GLY A 10 5.80 -25.84 37.07
C GLY A 10 4.52 -25.98 36.25
N LEU A 11 3.65 -24.99 36.40
CA LEU A 11 2.33 -24.98 35.72
C LEU A 11 2.43 -24.42 34.31
N THR A 12 1.64 -25.00 33.40
CA THR A 12 1.35 -24.34 32.11
C THR A 12 0.48 -23.11 32.35
N ALA A 13 0.42 -22.18 31.41
CA ALA A 13 -0.48 -21.02 31.51
C ALA A 13 -1.95 -21.44 31.64
N THR A 14 -2.36 -22.51 30.93
CA THR A 14 -3.71 -23.08 31.02
C THR A 14 -3.99 -23.66 32.41
N SER A 15 -3.04 -24.44 32.95
CA SER A 15 -3.16 -25.00 34.29
C SER A 15 -3.16 -23.92 35.36
N ALA A 16 -2.32 -22.90 35.24
CA ALA A 16 -2.27 -21.75 36.15
C ALA A 16 -3.61 -20.99 36.15
N ASN A 17 -4.20 -20.77 35.00
CA ASN A 17 -5.51 -20.13 34.87
C ASN A 17 -6.63 -20.98 35.48
N HIS A 18 -6.58 -22.30 35.31
CA HIS A 18 -7.51 -23.23 35.96
C HIS A 18 -7.39 -23.17 37.48
N VAL A 19 -6.19 -23.26 38.01
CA VAL A 19 -5.93 -23.14 39.47
C VAL A 19 -6.40 -21.79 40.03
N ALA A 20 -6.16 -20.70 39.31
CA ALA A 20 -6.63 -19.37 39.72
C ALA A 20 -8.17 -19.30 39.83
N ASN A 21 -8.89 -19.96 38.91
CA ASN A 21 -10.35 -20.02 38.93
C ASN A 21 -10.86 -20.88 40.09
N ILE A 22 -10.28 -22.07 40.33
CA ILE A 22 -10.64 -22.92 41.48
C ILE A 22 -10.35 -22.18 42.81
N ALA A 23 -9.19 -21.51 42.93
CA ALA A 23 -8.84 -20.72 44.09
C ALA A 23 -9.86 -19.59 44.37
N LYS A 24 -10.34 -18.95 43.28
CA LYS A 24 -11.39 -17.92 43.41
C LYS A 24 -12.73 -18.49 43.93
N GLU A 25 -13.16 -19.59 43.34
CA GLU A 25 -14.41 -20.29 43.80
C GLU A 25 -14.31 -20.79 45.23
N TYR A 26 -13.17 -21.38 45.61
CA TYR A 26 -12.90 -21.82 46.93
C TYR A 26 -12.91 -20.65 47.93
N ALA A 27 -12.21 -19.56 47.64
CA ALA A 27 -12.21 -18.35 48.47
C ALA A 27 -13.63 -17.80 48.68
N GLN A 28 -14.44 -17.78 47.64
CA GLN A 28 -15.83 -17.33 47.71
C GLN A 28 -16.68 -18.23 48.60
N ARG A 29 -16.57 -19.58 48.45
CA ARG A 29 -17.31 -20.54 49.28
C ARG A 29 -16.99 -20.40 50.77
N ILE A 30 -15.70 -20.37 51.14
CA ILE A 30 -15.31 -20.26 52.56
C ILE A 30 -15.67 -18.89 53.12
N ALA A 31 -15.58 -17.79 52.33
CA ALA A 31 -15.98 -16.45 52.80
C ALA A 31 -17.51 -16.38 53.03
N THR A 32 -18.30 -16.99 52.15
CA THR A 32 -19.77 -17.06 52.30
C THR A 32 -20.14 -17.85 53.58
N HIS A 33 -19.49 -19.00 53.77
CA HIS A 33 -19.72 -19.83 54.96
C HIS A 33 -19.38 -19.07 56.25
N ALA A 34 -18.24 -18.39 56.33
CA ALA A 34 -17.86 -17.57 57.46
C ALA A 34 -18.84 -16.42 57.74
N ASN A 35 -19.37 -15.77 56.69
CA ASN A 35 -20.36 -14.72 56.84
C ASN A 35 -21.70 -15.29 57.36
N THR A 36 -22.10 -16.44 56.90
CA THR A 36 -23.29 -17.14 57.39
C THR A 36 -23.16 -17.48 58.91
N LEU A 37 -22.02 -18.03 59.30
CA LEU A 37 -21.71 -18.29 60.72
C LEU A 37 -21.76 -17.01 61.59
N ARG A 38 -21.21 -15.89 61.10
CA ARG A 38 -21.28 -14.59 61.78
C ARG A 38 -22.72 -14.10 61.96
N LEU A 39 -23.56 -14.27 60.95
CA LEU A 39 -24.97 -13.91 61.02
C LEU A 39 -25.74 -14.77 62.02
N TYR A 40 -25.52 -16.07 62.03
CA TYR A 40 -26.12 -16.99 63.04
C TYR A 40 -25.69 -16.59 64.47
N THR A 41 -24.41 -16.35 64.67
CA THR A 41 -23.87 -15.94 66.01
C THR A 41 -24.47 -14.61 66.45
N LYS A 42 -24.61 -13.63 65.56
CA LYS A 42 -25.22 -12.34 65.85
C LYS A 42 -26.71 -12.49 66.22
N SER A 43 -27.43 -13.30 65.44
CA SER A 43 -28.85 -13.56 65.65
C SER A 43 -29.11 -14.31 66.96
N ALA A 44 -28.26 -15.29 67.30
CA ALA A 44 -28.34 -16.00 68.59
C ALA A 44 -28.12 -15.08 69.78
N ARG A 45 -27.17 -14.15 69.70
CA ARG A 45 -26.95 -13.14 70.77
C ARG A 45 -28.12 -12.14 70.87
N LEU A 46 -28.84 -11.87 69.82
CA LEU A 46 -30.00 -10.95 69.80
C LEU A 46 -31.26 -11.58 70.37
N LEU A 47 -31.41 -12.92 70.26
CA LEU A 47 -32.62 -13.66 70.65
C LEU A 47 -32.59 -14.06 72.18
N GLY A 48 -31.44 -13.82 72.88
CA GLY A 48 -31.28 -14.16 74.28
C GLY A 48 -31.38 -15.68 74.56
N ASP A 49 -31.02 -16.09 75.75
CA ASP A 49 -30.83 -17.49 76.20
C ASP A 49 -32.08 -18.40 76.16
N THR A 50 -33.14 -18.05 75.42
CA THR A 50 -34.41 -18.75 75.50
C THR A 50 -34.61 -19.89 74.51
N GLN A 51 -33.67 -20.14 73.61
CA GLN A 51 -33.67 -21.33 72.68
C GLN A 51 -32.26 -21.94 72.55
N PRO A 52 -31.87 -22.83 73.47
CA PRO A 52 -30.55 -23.48 73.39
C PRO A 52 -30.34 -24.38 72.19
N SER A 53 -31.40 -24.90 71.57
CA SER A 53 -31.31 -25.83 70.48
C SER A 53 -30.89 -25.24 69.12
N ILE A 54 -30.84 -23.93 68.99
CA ILE A 54 -30.36 -23.24 67.74
C ILE A 54 -28.91 -22.73 67.92
N VAL A 55 -28.38 -22.76 69.16
CA VAL A 55 -27.09 -22.12 69.52
C VAL A 55 -25.95 -23.13 69.61
N GLU A 56 -26.18 -24.42 69.38
CA GLU A 56 -25.10 -25.40 69.14
C GLU A 56 -24.57 -25.42 67.69
N ALA A 57 -24.46 -24.27 67.05
CA ALA A 57 -23.36 -24.09 66.14
C ALA A 57 -22.07 -24.08 66.97
N PRO A 58 -21.21 -25.07 66.82
CA PRO A 58 -20.17 -25.31 67.80
C PRO A 58 -19.28 -24.08 67.96
N LEU A 59 -18.93 -23.73 69.24
CA LEU A 59 -17.95 -22.70 69.53
C LEU A 59 -16.66 -22.86 68.68
N ASP A 60 -16.34 -24.09 68.30
CA ASP A 60 -15.27 -24.48 67.42
C ASP A 60 -15.33 -23.79 66.04
N THR A 61 -16.54 -23.41 65.55
CA THR A 61 -16.67 -22.71 64.22
C THR A 61 -16.40 -21.22 64.29
N LEU A 62 -16.50 -20.57 65.45
CA LEU A 62 -16.15 -19.16 65.67
C LEU A 62 -14.63 -18.98 65.75
N ASP A 63 -13.94 -19.92 66.37
CA ASP A 63 -12.45 -19.94 66.39
C ASP A 63 -11.84 -20.23 65.01
N ALA A 64 -12.60 -20.85 64.10
CA ALA A 64 -12.19 -21.09 62.71
C ALA A 64 -12.25 -19.82 61.83
N ILE A 65 -12.97 -18.75 62.24
CA ILE A 65 -13.10 -17.53 61.42
C ILE A 65 -11.76 -16.87 61.09
N PRO A 66 -10.80 -16.72 62.03
CA PRO A 66 -9.47 -16.19 61.71
C PRO A 66 -8.72 -17.03 60.66
N ASP A 67 -8.83 -18.36 60.71
CA ASP A 67 -8.24 -19.27 59.74
C ASP A 67 -8.88 -19.14 58.38
N VAL A 68 -10.19 -18.97 58.31
CA VAL A 68 -10.91 -18.71 57.03
C VAL A 68 -10.44 -17.40 56.41
N ILE A 69 -10.31 -16.34 57.20
CA ILE A 69 -9.81 -15.05 56.73
C ILE A 69 -8.39 -15.19 56.17
N ARG A 70 -7.52 -15.91 56.87
CA ARG A 70 -6.15 -16.18 56.43
C ARG A 70 -6.13 -16.96 55.13
N ARG A 71 -6.92 -18.02 55.00
CA ARG A 71 -7.03 -18.83 53.76
C ARG A 71 -7.56 -18.01 52.57
N VAL A 72 -8.57 -17.19 52.78
CA VAL A 72 -9.07 -16.26 51.74
C VAL A 72 -7.97 -15.31 51.31
N ALA A 73 -7.19 -14.75 52.23
CA ALA A 73 -6.06 -13.88 51.88
C ALA A 73 -4.98 -14.62 51.08
N GLN A 74 -4.66 -15.87 51.49
CA GLN A 74 -3.70 -16.72 50.76
C GLN A 74 -4.21 -17.10 49.35
N CYS A 75 -5.50 -17.43 49.22
CA CYS A 75 -6.11 -17.66 47.88
C CYS A 75 -5.99 -16.41 46.98
N ASN A 76 -6.30 -15.23 47.53
CA ASN A 76 -6.19 -13.99 46.76
C ASN A 76 -4.73 -13.68 46.39
N ALA A 77 -3.76 -13.99 47.25
CA ALA A 77 -2.33 -13.86 46.92
C ALA A 77 -1.91 -14.84 45.84
N LEU A 78 -2.38 -16.10 45.88
CA LEU A 78 -2.15 -17.11 44.81
C LEU A 78 -2.75 -16.68 43.49
N ILE A 79 -4.01 -16.23 43.48
CA ILE A 79 -4.66 -15.70 42.27
C ILE A 79 -3.88 -14.50 41.68
N GLY A 80 -3.46 -13.58 42.56
CA GLY A 80 -2.66 -12.42 42.18
C GLY A 80 -1.36 -12.84 41.51
N TRP A 81 -0.62 -13.77 42.13
CA TRP A 81 0.63 -14.31 41.56
C TRP A 81 0.43 -14.97 40.19
N LEU A 82 -0.53 -15.86 40.09
CA LEU A 82 -0.80 -16.60 38.82
C LEU A 82 -1.21 -15.66 37.69
N ARG A 83 -2.06 -14.68 37.97
CA ARG A 83 -2.48 -13.68 36.99
C ARG A 83 -1.33 -12.77 36.53
N GLU A 84 -0.52 -12.34 37.48
CA GLU A 84 0.67 -11.53 37.18
C GLU A 84 1.64 -12.30 36.29
N ALA A 85 1.90 -13.58 36.60
CA ALA A 85 2.73 -14.46 35.78
C ALA A 85 2.17 -14.67 34.36
N ILE A 86 0.86 -14.90 34.24
CA ILE A 86 0.19 -15.04 32.93
C ILE A 86 0.33 -13.74 32.13
N ASN A 87 0.07 -12.59 32.74
CA ASN A 87 0.20 -11.29 32.08
C ASN A 87 1.64 -11.01 31.61
N GLU A 88 2.65 -11.33 32.43
CA GLU A 88 4.06 -11.16 32.04
C GLU A 88 4.43 -12.06 30.83
N ARG A 89 3.91 -13.28 30.80
CA ARG A 89 4.06 -14.19 29.65
C ARG A 89 3.40 -13.62 28.39
N GLU A 90 2.17 -13.13 28.49
CA GLU A 90 1.43 -12.52 27.36
C GLU A 90 2.14 -11.27 26.85
N LYS A 91 2.69 -10.44 27.73
CA LYS A 91 3.51 -9.30 27.33
C LYS A 91 4.76 -9.73 26.57
N GLY A 92 5.46 -10.77 27.05
CA GLY A 92 6.62 -11.33 26.36
C GLY A 92 6.27 -11.82 24.97
N LEU A 93 5.19 -12.61 24.85
CA LEU A 93 4.71 -13.11 23.54
C LEU A 93 4.35 -11.96 22.59
N LYS A 94 3.64 -10.96 23.11
CA LYS A 94 3.25 -9.79 22.31
C LYS A 94 4.49 -9.00 21.86
N SER A 95 5.47 -8.82 22.73
CA SER A 95 6.73 -8.15 22.39
C SER A 95 7.43 -8.83 21.21
N VAL A 96 7.51 -10.17 21.20
CA VAL A 96 8.11 -10.92 20.09
C VAL A 96 7.25 -10.84 18.82
N GLN A 97 5.91 -10.91 18.95
CA GLN A 97 5.01 -10.78 17.80
C GLN A 97 5.13 -9.42 17.12
N ASP A 98 5.18 -8.36 17.93
CA ASP A 98 5.26 -6.97 17.43
C ASP A 98 6.69 -6.55 17.04
N TYR A 99 7.70 -7.43 17.23
CA TYR A 99 9.08 -7.12 16.91
C TYR A 99 9.28 -6.88 15.42
N ASN A 100 9.96 -5.78 15.09
CA ASN A 100 10.11 -5.31 13.71
C ASN A 100 11.33 -5.96 13.03
N PHE A 101 11.20 -6.32 11.75
CA PHE A 101 12.26 -6.93 10.94
C PHE A 101 13.54 -6.07 10.86
N LYS A 102 13.39 -4.74 10.69
CA LYS A 102 14.55 -3.84 10.65
C LYS A 102 15.30 -3.81 11.98
N VAL A 103 14.55 -3.69 13.08
CA VAL A 103 15.14 -3.70 14.44
C VAL A 103 15.85 -5.02 14.69
N TRP A 104 15.25 -6.15 14.27
CA TRP A 104 15.87 -7.45 14.36
C TRP A 104 17.17 -7.52 13.58
N ALA A 105 17.20 -6.99 12.36
CA ALA A 105 18.41 -6.96 11.55
C ALA A 105 19.50 -6.11 12.23
N ASP A 106 19.15 -4.92 12.71
CA ASP A 106 20.08 -4.02 13.40
C ASP A 106 20.62 -4.65 14.68
N ASP A 107 19.79 -5.32 15.51
CA ASP A 107 20.20 -5.97 16.76
C ASP A 107 21.08 -7.20 16.53
N ASN A 108 21.07 -7.79 15.33
CA ASN A 108 21.89 -8.92 14.95
C ASN A 108 23.07 -8.54 14.03
N ASP A 109 23.37 -7.25 13.88
CA ASP A 109 24.44 -6.73 13.00
C ASP A 109 24.27 -7.16 11.52
N ILE A 110 23.02 -7.36 11.06
CA ILE A 110 22.71 -7.76 9.70
C ILE A 110 22.48 -6.52 8.83
N THR A 111 23.35 -6.32 7.84
CA THR A 111 23.17 -5.27 6.85
C THR A 111 22.10 -5.69 5.84
N LEU A 112 21.02 -4.92 5.76
CA LEU A 112 19.98 -5.15 4.76
C LEU A 112 20.50 -4.76 3.37
N PRO A 113 20.23 -5.56 2.32
CA PRO A 113 20.63 -5.22 0.97
C PRO A 113 19.90 -3.96 0.48
N GLU A 114 20.60 -3.14 -0.32
CA GLU A 114 20.02 -1.97 -0.96
C GLU A 114 19.20 -2.37 -2.17
N GLN A 115 18.03 -1.75 -2.32
CA GLN A 115 17.18 -1.99 -3.48
C GLN A 115 17.84 -1.43 -4.74
N PRO A 116 18.00 -2.23 -5.82
CA PRO A 116 18.57 -1.74 -7.07
C PRO A 116 17.70 -0.64 -7.69
N GLU A 117 18.33 0.37 -8.27
CA GLU A 117 17.64 1.42 -9.02
C GLU A 117 17.38 0.95 -10.46
N ALA A 118 16.15 1.16 -10.95
CA ALA A 118 15.81 0.85 -12.32
C ALA A 118 16.47 1.84 -13.28
N PRO A 119 16.98 1.40 -14.44
CA PRO A 119 17.52 2.32 -15.44
C PRO A 119 16.43 3.22 -16.02
N ASP A 120 16.80 4.45 -16.39
CA ASP A 120 15.90 5.40 -17.00
C ASP A 120 15.34 4.86 -18.32
N PRO A 121 14.03 4.99 -18.57
CA PRO A 121 13.43 4.52 -19.81
C PRO A 121 13.98 5.29 -21.01
N VAL A 122 14.22 4.61 -22.14
CA VAL A 122 14.64 5.25 -23.39
C VAL A 122 13.53 6.21 -23.83
N PRO A 123 13.84 7.50 -24.08
CA PRO A 123 12.87 8.45 -24.62
C PRO A 123 12.37 7.96 -25.98
N ASP A 124 11.14 8.33 -26.36
CA ASP A 124 10.60 7.94 -27.65
C ASP A 124 11.43 8.52 -28.82
N ILE A 125 11.28 7.92 -30.01
CA ILE A 125 12.07 8.26 -31.17
C ILE A 125 11.92 9.75 -31.58
N ASP A 126 10.75 10.34 -31.33
CA ASP A 126 10.50 11.75 -31.67
C ASP A 126 11.29 12.69 -30.75
N LYS A 127 11.42 12.32 -29.46
CA LYS A 127 12.27 13.08 -28.51
C LYS A 127 13.74 12.95 -28.86
N VAL A 128 14.20 11.74 -29.17
CA VAL A 128 15.58 11.52 -29.64
C VAL A 128 15.86 12.34 -30.89
N GLY A 129 14.92 12.36 -31.84
CA GLY A 129 15.02 13.16 -33.04
C GLY A 129 15.11 14.66 -32.76
N ASN A 130 14.34 15.18 -31.85
CA ASN A 130 14.37 16.59 -31.46
C ASN A 130 15.71 16.99 -30.79
N GLU A 131 16.39 16.06 -30.14
CA GLU A 131 17.71 16.29 -29.54
C GLU A 131 18.83 16.31 -30.59
N ILE A 132 18.66 15.57 -31.69
CA ILE A 132 19.66 15.47 -32.77
C ILE A 132 19.69 16.72 -33.62
N LEU A 133 18.52 17.33 -33.90
CA LEU A 133 18.46 18.56 -34.69
C LEU A 133 19.06 19.73 -33.89
N ASN A 134 19.93 20.49 -34.56
CA ASN A 134 20.34 21.76 -33.98
C ASN A 134 19.13 22.73 -33.97
N VAL A 135 19.19 23.75 -33.11
CA VAL A 135 18.06 24.68 -32.87
C VAL A 135 17.58 25.35 -34.16
N LYS A 136 18.47 25.63 -35.11
CA LYS A 136 18.11 26.25 -36.42
C LYS A 136 17.33 25.23 -37.31
N GLU A 137 17.80 24.03 -37.38
CA GLU A 137 17.13 22.96 -38.15
C GLU A 137 15.79 22.58 -37.56
N LEU A 138 15.69 22.48 -36.23
CA LEU A 138 14.44 22.22 -35.52
C LEU A 138 13.41 23.36 -35.78
N ASN A 139 13.83 24.62 -35.64
CA ASN A 139 12.96 25.74 -35.93
C ASN A 139 12.51 25.75 -37.39
N ARG A 140 13.42 25.45 -38.33
CA ARG A 140 13.08 25.36 -39.76
C ARG A 140 12.13 24.20 -40.04
N TYR A 141 12.32 23.06 -39.42
CA TYR A 141 11.41 21.90 -39.51
C TYR A 141 10.00 22.25 -39.05
N ILE A 142 9.87 22.89 -37.90
CA ILE A 142 8.58 23.33 -37.32
C ILE A 142 7.93 24.39 -38.23
N GLU A 143 8.71 25.36 -38.72
CA GLU A 143 8.23 26.37 -39.67
C GLU A 143 7.68 25.74 -40.94
N LEU A 144 8.43 24.84 -41.56
CA LEU A 144 8.03 24.13 -42.76
C LEU A 144 6.75 23.33 -42.52
N LYS A 145 6.67 22.56 -41.44
CA LYS A 145 5.49 21.78 -41.08
C LYS A 145 4.25 22.67 -40.90
N THR A 146 4.40 23.81 -40.26
CA THR A 146 3.32 24.77 -40.06
C THR A 146 2.87 25.40 -41.36
N ARG A 147 3.82 25.85 -42.20
CA ARG A 147 3.50 26.43 -43.50
C ARG A 147 2.83 25.43 -44.43
N MET A 148 3.32 24.20 -44.51
CA MET A 148 2.70 23.12 -45.27
C MET A 148 1.27 22.82 -44.83
N ALA A 149 0.99 22.82 -43.51
CA ALA A 149 -0.36 22.64 -42.98
C ALA A 149 -1.30 23.79 -43.43
N VAL A 150 -0.78 25.05 -43.46
CA VAL A 150 -1.56 26.19 -43.97
C VAL A 150 -1.81 26.07 -45.49
N TYR A 151 -0.76 25.83 -46.26
CA TYR A 151 -0.93 25.67 -47.72
C TYR A 151 -1.84 24.51 -48.09
N GLY A 152 -1.77 23.39 -47.34
CA GLY A 152 -2.62 22.23 -47.53
C GLY A 152 -4.12 22.58 -47.45
N LYS A 153 -4.54 23.47 -46.57
CA LYS A 153 -5.94 23.93 -46.46
C LYS A 153 -6.42 24.65 -47.74
N TYR A 154 -5.52 25.27 -48.49
CA TYR A 154 -5.88 26.00 -49.71
C TYR A 154 -5.85 25.12 -50.94
N ILE A 155 -4.88 24.21 -51.08
CA ILE A 155 -4.63 23.42 -52.30
C ILE A 155 -5.15 21.99 -52.26
N HIS A 156 -5.57 21.45 -51.10
CA HIS A 156 -6.20 20.12 -51.03
C HIS A 156 -7.41 20.02 -51.96
N PRO A 157 -7.77 18.89 -52.54
CA PRO A 157 -8.93 18.75 -53.44
C PRO A 157 -10.23 19.30 -52.90
N ASP A 158 -10.43 19.21 -51.60
CA ASP A 158 -11.58 19.77 -50.88
C ASP A 158 -11.25 21.11 -50.18
N GLY A 159 -10.10 21.69 -50.47
CA GLY A 159 -9.63 22.94 -49.89
C GLY A 159 -10.33 24.17 -50.44
N ILE A 160 -9.92 25.33 -49.90
CA ILE A 160 -10.58 26.63 -50.19
C ILE A 160 -10.56 26.96 -51.68
N LEU A 161 -9.39 26.85 -52.35
CA LEU A 161 -9.25 27.25 -53.74
C LEU A 161 -9.94 26.30 -54.74
N PRO A 162 -9.76 24.96 -54.67
CA PRO A 162 -10.51 24.05 -55.53
C PRO A 162 -12.04 24.15 -55.34
N THR A 163 -12.50 24.34 -54.11
CA THR A 163 -13.93 24.54 -53.83
C THR A 163 -14.46 25.84 -54.42
N ALA A 164 -13.71 26.95 -54.28
CA ALA A 164 -14.06 28.21 -54.90
C ALA A 164 -14.06 28.10 -56.44
N LEU A 165 -13.05 27.45 -57.00
CA LEU A 165 -12.96 27.22 -58.46
C LEU A 165 -14.15 26.41 -58.97
N LYS A 166 -14.51 25.30 -58.31
CA LYS A 166 -15.69 24.49 -58.65
C LYS A 166 -16.97 25.31 -58.66
N ARG A 167 -17.15 26.18 -57.64
CA ARG A 167 -18.35 27.07 -57.57
C ARG A 167 -18.39 28.04 -58.74
N VAL A 168 -17.28 28.70 -59.06
CA VAL A 168 -17.24 29.63 -60.18
C VAL A 168 -17.45 28.91 -61.51
N MET A 169 -16.84 27.72 -61.72
CA MET A 169 -17.04 26.91 -62.92
C MET A 169 -18.50 26.45 -63.04
N ASN A 170 -19.16 26.07 -61.96
CA ASN A 170 -20.59 25.72 -61.99
C ASN A 170 -21.46 26.92 -62.40
N CYS A 171 -21.12 28.13 -61.92
CA CYS A 171 -21.81 29.34 -62.38
C CYS A 171 -21.62 29.63 -63.87
N LEU A 172 -20.42 29.33 -64.42
CA LEU A 172 -20.12 29.43 -65.85
C LEU A 172 -20.84 28.38 -66.70
N ALA A 173 -20.96 27.13 -66.20
CA ALA A 173 -21.64 26.03 -66.86
C ALA A 173 -23.21 26.21 -66.89
N ASN A 174 -23.76 26.92 -65.91
CA ASN A 174 -25.17 27.15 -65.69
C ASN A 174 -25.49 28.67 -65.71
N PRO A 175 -25.41 29.35 -66.87
CA PRO A 175 -25.57 30.81 -66.95
C PRO A 175 -26.95 31.32 -66.49
N THR A 176 -27.94 30.45 -66.41
CA THR A 176 -29.30 30.78 -65.89
C THR A 176 -29.32 31.05 -64.40
N GLU A 177 -28.33 30.62 -63.67
CA GLU A 177 -28.16 30.95 -62.22
C GLU A 177 -27.51 32.33 -61.99
N ILE A 178 -26.94 32.91 -63.04
CA ILE A 178 -26.44 34.30 -63.02
C ILE A 178 -27.63 35.21 -63.15
N LYS A 179 -28.32 35.49 -62.06
CA LYS A 179 -29.49 36.39 -62.01
C LYS A 179 -29.05 37.78 -62.41
N GLY A 180 -29.47 38.22 -63.59
CA GLY A 180 -29.31 39.58 -64.07
C GLY A 180 -30.45 39.90 -65.02
N GLU A 181 -31.03 41.10 -64.88
CA GLU A 181 -32.01 41.60 -65.79
C GLU A 181 -31.34 42.17 -67.04
N GLY A 182 -31.46 41.46 -68.19
CA GLY A 182 -30.96 41.91 -69.41
C GLY A 182 -29.69 41.22 -69.91
N ARG A 183 -29.48 41.26 -71.24
CA ARG A 183 -28.37 40.60 -71.92
C ARG A 183 -27.00 41.09 -71.49
N ASP A 184 -26.87 42.37 -71.25
CA ASP A 184 -25.61 42.99 -70.88
C ASP A 184 -25.15 42.60 -69.44
N THR A 185 -26.09 42.39 -68.52
CA THR A 185 -25.84 41.93 -67.19
C THR A 185 -25.34 40.47 -67.18
N VAL A 186 -25.86 39.61 -67.99
CA VAL A 186 -25.39 38.22 -68.19
C VAL A 186 -23.99 38.19 -68.79
N VAL A 187 -23.67 39.00 -69.79
CA VAL A 187 -22.34 39.09 -70.39
C VAL A 187 -21.31 39.64 -69.39
N PHE A 188 -21.69 40.66 -68.62
CA PHE A 188 -20.81 41.22 -67.61
C PHE A 188 -20.50 40.20 -66.50
N SER A 189 -21.51 39.53 -65.93
CA SER A 189 -21.38 38.49 -64.94
C SER A 189 -20.51 37.31 -65.40
N TYR A 190 -20.66 36.90 -66.68
CA TYR A 190 -19.87 35.89 -67.28
C TYR A 190 -18.37 36.29 -67.41
N ASN A 191 -18.08 37.51 -67.87
CA ASN A 191 -16.71 38.05 -67.94
C ASN A 191 -16.03 38.19 -66.59
N VAL A 192 -16.78 38.59 -65.55
CA VAL A 192 -16.31 38.65 -64.16
C VAL A 192 -15.99 37.27 -63.65
N ALA A 193 -16.86 36.27 -63.92
CA ALA A 193 -16.63 34.88 -63.54
C ALA A 193 -15.39 34.29 -64.26
N LEU A 194 -15.18 34.54 -65.53
CA LEU A 194 -13.97 34.14 -66.30
C LEU A 194 -12.71 34.76 -65.68
N GLY A 195 -12.71 36.07 -65.45
CA GLY A 195 -11.57 36.75 -64.83
C GLY A 195 -11.27 36.22 -63.42
N THR A 196 -12.28 35.85 -62.65
CA THR A 196 -12.15 35.25 -61.34
C THR A 196 -11.55 33.83 -61.44
N THR A 197 -12.01 33.02 -62.41
CA THR A 197 -11.45 31.69 -62.66
C THR A 197 -9.98 31.74 -63.02
N ASP A 198 -9.57 32.66 -63.91
CA ASP A 198 -8.17 32.83 -64.27
C ASP A 198 -7.28 33.22 -63.07
N ARG A 199 -7.76 34.14 -62.26
CA ARG A 199 -7.05 34.53 -61.02
C ARG A 199 -6.94 33.39 -60.02
N LEU A 200 -8.01 32.65 -59.79
CA LEU A 200 -8.01 31.51 -58.88
C LEU A 200 -7.06 30.41 -59.35
N ASN A 201 -7.07 30.13 -60.68
CA ASN A 201 -6.14 29.17 -61.28
C ASN A 201 -4.67 29.58 -61.10
N LYS A 202 -4.34 30.84 -61.40
CA LYS A 202 -2.99 31.37 -61.21
C LYS A 202 -2.55 31.25 -59.75
N THR A 203 -3.40 31.65 -58.84
CA THR A 203 -3.13 31.55 -57.40
C THR A 203 -2.95 30.08 -56.95
N PHE A 204 -3.82 29.19 -57.43
CA PHE A 204 -3.72 27.78 -57.14
C PHE A 204 -2.39 27.17 -57.62
N PHE A 205 -2.00 27.41 -58.86
CA PHE A 205 -0.75 26.89 -59.40
C PHE A 205 0.48 27.47 -58.72
N GLN A 206 0.43 28.77 -58.38
CA GLN A 206 1.51 29.40 -57.61
C GLN A 206 1.66 28.77 -56.23
N LEU A 207 0.57 28.62 -55.47
CA LEU A 207 0.61 28.00 -54.16
C LEU A 207 0.99 26.53 -54.20
N GLN A 208 0.56 25.81 -55.25
CA GLN A 208 0.98 24.42 -55.47
C GLN A 208 2.47 24.29 -55.73
N SER A 209 3.04 25.22 -56.51
CA SER A 209 4.49 25.27 -56.78
C SER A 209 5.27 25.54 -55.50
N GLU A 210 4.85 26.55 -54.73
CA GLU A 210 5.46 26.88 -53.46
C GLU A 210 5.36 25.72 -52.45
N TYR A 211 4.20 25.06 -52.38
CA TYR A 211 4.01 23.88 -51.52
C TYR A 211 4.95 22.74 -51.89
N ARG A 212 5.14 22.45 -53.20
CA ARG A 212 6.07 21.40 -53.63
C ARG A 212 7.52 21.74 -53.26
N ALA A 213 7.91 23.01 -53.35
CA ALA A 213 9.25 23.46 -52.91
C ALA A 213 9.44 23.28 -51.40
N LEU A 214 8.45 23.69 -50.57
CA LEU A 214 8.45 23.47 -49.13
C LEU A 214 8.48 21.99 -48.77
N GLN A 215 7.71 21.17 -49.48
CA GLN A 215 7.65 19.72 -49.27
C GLN A 215 8.99 19.04 -49.62
N ALA A 216 9.69 19.47 -50.67
CA ALA A 216 10.99 18.92 -51.02
C ALA A 216 12.05 19.27 -49.93
N GLU A 217 12.05 20.51 -49.41
CA GLU A 217 12.91 20.92 -48.30
C GLU A 217 12.57 20.16 -47.02
N PHE A 218 11.28 20.07 -46.67
CA PHE A 218 10.80 19.33 -45.52
C PHE A 218 11.22 17.88 -45.54
N ASN A 219 10.96 17.20 -46.69
CA ASN A 219 11.32 15.79 -46.84
C ASN A 219 12.83 15.54 -46.71
N GLY A 220 13.64 16.48 -47.17
CA GLY A 220 15.09 16.39 -47.02
C GLY A 220 15.56 16.48 -45.57
N ILE A 221 14.95 17.36 -44.78
CA ILE A 221 15.23 17.47 -43.33
C ILE A 221 14.66 16.27 -42.58
N GLU A 222 13.42 15.88 -42.87
CA GLU A 222 12.75 14.74 -42.22
C GLU A 222 13.46 13.41 -42.45
N HIS A 223 13.96 13.21 -43.71
CA HIS A 223 14.70 11.98 -44.04
C HIS A 223 15.99 11.85 -43.23
N ARG A 224 16.79 12.94 -43.12
CA ARG A 224 18.01 12.96 -42.32
C ARG A 224 17.67 12.77 -40.82
N PHE A 225 16.67 13.49 -40.33
CA PHE A 225 16.17 13.40 -38.96
C PHE A 225 15.80 11.96 -38.59
N ARG A 226 15.00 11.27 -39.44
CA ARG A 226 14.58 9.89 -39.15
C ARG A 226 15.75 8.92 -39.14
N ILE A 227 16.67 8.98 -40.11
CA ILE A 227 17.81 8.06 -40.18
C ILE A 227 18.72 8.22 -38.97
N GLU A 228 19.05 9.45 -38.60
CA GLU A 228 19.91 9.72 -37.46
C GLU A 228 19.20 9.40 -36.14
N ALA A 229 17.89 9.72 -36.02
CA ALA A 229 17.09 9.38 -34.85
C ALA A 229 16.95 7.86 -34.66
N GLU A 230 16.67 7.12 -35.75
CA GLU A 230 16.58 5.65 -35.69
C GLU A 230 17.91 5.00 -35.28
N LYS A 231 19.01 5.53 -35.79
CA LYS A 231 20.34 5.04 -35.43
C LYS A 231 20.66 5.30 -33.95
N GLU A 232 20.45 6.53 -33.47
CA GLU A 232 20.72 6.91 -32.10
C GLU A 232 19.75 6.23 -31.14
N TYR A 233 18.47 6.15 -31.49
CA TYR A 233 17.47 5.41 -30.71
C TYR A 233 17.85 3.92 -30.57
N SER A 234 18.26 3.28 -31.68
CA SER A 234 18.69 1.88 -31.68
C SER A 234 19.91 1.66 -30.78
N LYS A 235 20.84 2.62 -30.75
CA LYS A 235 22.00 2.58 -29.86
C LYS A 235 21.58 2.71 -28.39
N ARG A 236 20.79 3.74 -28.06
CA ARG A 236 20.27 3.94 -26.69
C ARG A 236 19.42 2.77 -26.22
N LEU A 237 18.62 2.18 -27.10
CA LEU A 237 17.82 0.99 -26.79
C LEU A 237 18.70 -0.23 -26.50
N ALA A 238 19.81 -0.40 -27.21
CA ALA A 238 20.77 -1.48 -26.95
C ALA A 238 21.48 -1.31 -25.60
N GLU A 239 21.89 -0.08 -25.28
CA GLU A 239 22.48 0.27 -23.98
C GLU A 239 21.47 0.03 -22.84
N TYR A 240 20.23 0.54 -22.97
CA TYR A 240 19.17 0.30 -22.00
C TYR A 240 18.88 -1.19 -21.79
N LYS A 241 18.81 -1.99 -22.86
CA LYS A 241 18.59 -3.44 -22.72
C LYS A 241 19.68 -4.11 -21.90
N LYS A 242 20.93 -3.68 -22.05
CA LYS A 242 22.05 -4.19 -21.28
C LYS A 242 21.93 -3.79 -19.81
N GLU A 243 21.69 -2.51 -19.53
CA GLU A 243 21.50 -1.98 -18.18
C GLU A 243 20.29 -2.62 -17.49
N TYR A 244 19.19 -2.81 -18.24
CA TYR A 244 18.00 -3.48 -17.72
C TYR A 244 18.24 -4.96 -17.39
N ALA A 245 19.06 -5.66 -18.18
CA ALA A 245 19.45 -7.04 -17.86
C ALA A 245 20.29 -7.11 -16.57
N GLU A 246 21.26 -6.20 -16.40
CA GLU A 246 22.04 -6.07 -15.18
C GLU A 246 21.18 -5.70 -13.96
N TYR A 247 20.23 -4.76 -14.15
CA TYR A 247 19.25 -4.41 -13.12
C TYR A 247 18.42 -5.62 -12.71
N LYS A 248 17.91 -6.39 -13.66
CA LYS A 248 17.12 -7.60 -13.40
C LYS A 248 17.89 -8.65 -12.61
N GLU A 249 19.16 -8.84 -12.94
CA GLU A 249 20.04 -9.76 -12.22
C GLU A 249 20.25 -9.28 -10.76
N LYS A 250 20.56 -8.00 -10.56
CA LYS A 250 20.70 -7.39 -9.22
C LYS A 250 19.41 -7.51 -8.42
N THR A 251 18.25 -7.28 -9.05
CA THR A 251 16.94 -7.42 -8.42
C THR A 251 16.68 -8.86 -7.98
N ASN A 252 17.01 -9.85 -8.80
CA ASN A 252 16.88 -11.26 -8.42
C ASN A 252 17.76 -11.62 -7.20
N ILE A 253 18.98 -11.09 -7.15
CA ILE A 253 19.89 -11.29 -6.00
C ILE A 253 19.34 -10.61 -4.75
N PHE A 254 18.84 -9.37 -4.89
CA PHE A 254 18.20 -8.64 -3.81
C PHE A 254 16.98 -9.39 -3.26
N ASP A 255 16.08 -9.84 -4.12
CA ASP A 255 14.87 -10.58 -3.73
C ASP A 255 15.20 -11.90 -3.03
N ALA A 256 16.21 -12.63 -3.53
CA ALA A 256 16.66 -13.87 -2.93
C ALA A 256 17.23 -13.64 -1.52
N GLU A 257 18.08 -12.63 -1.33
CA GLU A 257 18.67 -12.31 -0.04
C GLU A 257 17.62 -11.77 0.95
N MET A 258 16.73 -10.89 0.49
CA MET A 258 15.61 -10.42 1.32
C MET A 258 14.70 -11.57 1.77
N SER A 259 14.37 -12.50 0.89
CA SER A 259 13.56 -13.69 1.22
C SER A 259 14.29 -14.58 2.24
N ARG A 260 15.60 -14.77 2.10
CA ARG A 260 16.43 -15.50 3.06
C ARG A 260 16.38 -14.84 4.43
N LEU A 261 16.62 -13.53 4.50
CA LEU A 261 16.61 -12.78 5.76
C LEU A 261 15.23 -12.76 6.43
N GLN A 262 14.16 -12.63 5.65
CA GLN A 262 12.80 -12.76 6.16
C GLN A 262 12.52 -14.15 6.74
N THR A 263 13.01 -15.21 6.11
CA THR A 263 12.87 -16.57 6.63
C THR A 263 13.61 -16.72 7.96
N MET A 264 14.84 -16.23 8.05
CA MET A 264 15.62 -16.23 9.31
C MET A 264 14.91 -15.46 10.43
N PHE A 265 14.28 -14.32 10.11
CA PHE A 265 13.50 -13.55 11.08
C PHE A 265 12.27 -14.33 11.57
N VAL A 266 11.56 -15.00 10.69
CA VAL A 266 10.39 -15.83 11.06
C VAL A 266 10.83 -17.01 11.94
N GLU A 267 11.92 -17.68 11.59
CA GLU A 267 12.48 -18.78 12.38
C GLU A 267 12.92 -18.30 13.77
N TRP A 268 13.57 -17.13 13.84
CA TRP A 268 13.93 -16.52 15.12
C TRP A 268 12.70 -16.24 15.97
N LYS A 269 11.65 -15.57 15.40
CA LYS A 269 10.38 -15.34 16.12
C LYS A 269 9.75 -16.63 16.64
N GLN A 270 9.74 -17.66 15.82
CA GLN A 270 9.17 -18.94 16.21
C GLN A 270 9.92 -19.55 17.39
N LYS A 271 11.25 -19.50 17.36
CA LYS A 271 12.10 -19.97 18.46
C LYS A 271 11.86 -19.20 19.75
N GLU A 272 11.81 -17.88 19.71
CA GLU A 272 11.52 -17.03 20.88
C GLU A 272 10.14 -17.34 21.47
N ILE A 273 9.12 -17.50 20.60
CA ILE A 273 7.77 -17.89 21.03
C ILE A 273 7.78 -19.28 21.68
N GLU A 274 8.50 -20.25 21.14
CA GLU A 274 8.65 -21.58 21.71
C GLU A 274 9.37 -21.53 23.06
N GLU A 275 10.44 -20.76 23.18
CA GLU A 275 11.14 -20.56 24.45
C GLU A 275 10.20 -19.99 25.51
N ILE A 276 9.47 -18.88 25.22
CA ILE A 276 8.50 -18.28 26.16
C ILE A 276 7.38 -19.27 26.50
N THR A 277 6.88 -20.02 25.50
CA THR A 277 5.80 -20.98 25.73
C THR A 277 6.24 -22.23 26.48
N SER A 278 7.50 -22.59 26.41
CA SER A 278 8.06 -23.73 27.17
C SER A 278 8.24 -23.44 28.66
N LEU A 279 8.40 -22.16 29.02
CA LEU A 279 8.56 -21.78 30.42
C LEU A 279 7.31 -22.12 31.26
N ARG A 280 7.51 -22.60 32.49
CA ARG A 280 6.46 -22.99 33.42
C ARG A 280 6.35 -21.97 34.56
N ILE A 281 5.11 -21.73 34.99
CA ILE A 281 4.82 -20.83 36.10
C ILE A 281 5.10 -21.56 37.42
N ILE A 282 5.98 -21.02 38.24
CA ILE A 282 6.29 -21.57 39.54
C ILE A 282 5.39 -20.99 40.63
N ILE A 283 5.09 -21.80 41.63
CA ILE A 283 4.38 -21.38 42.85
C ILE A 283 5.42 -21.06 43.92
N PRO A 284 5.45 -19.83 44.51
CA PRO A 284 6.34 -19.49 45.60
C PRO A 284 6.12 -20.39 46.84
N ASN A 285 7.17 -20.59 47.61
CA ASN A 285 7.12 -21.50 48.75
C ASN A 285 6.05 -21.12 49.80
N ASP A 286 5.81 -19.82 50.01
CA ASP A 286 4.79 -19.30 50.93
C ASP A 286 3.34 -19.53 50.41
N LEU A 287 3.15 -19.80 49.15
CA LEU A 287 1.86 -20.10 48.52
C LEU A 287 1.65 -21.60 48.23
N GLN A 288 2.66 -22.44 48.41
CA GLN A 288 2.58 -23.87 48.11
C GLN A 288 1.53 -24.60 48.94
N GLY A 289 1.36 -24.22 50.23
CA GLY A 289 0.35 -24.82 51.12
C GLY A 289 -1.08 -24.61 50.62
N ILE A 290 -1.43 -23.36 50.24
CA ILE A 290 -2.76 -23.06 49.70
C ILE A 290 -2.93 -23.59 48.30
N TYR A 291 -1.86 -23.65 47.48
CA TYR A 291 -1.90 -24.29 46.18
C TYR A 291 -2.24 -25.79 46.27
N ALA A 292 -1.59 -26.52 47.21
CA ALA A 292 -1.89 -27.94 47.41
C ALA A 292 -3.33 -28.16 47.88
N GLU A 293 -3.84 -27.32 48.75
CA GLU A 293 -5.22 -27.38 49.21
C GLU A 293 -6.23 -27.16 48.06
N VAL A 294 -6.00 -26.14 47.25
CA VAL A 294 -6.88 -25.79 46.10
C VAL A 294 -6.79 -26.83 45.00
N ASN A 295 -5.61 -27.38 44.71
CA ASN A 295 -5.40 -28.37 43.66
C ASN A 295 -5.89 -29.78 44.01
N GLY A 296 -6.17 -30.02 45.32
CA GLY A 296 -6.78 -31.27 45.81
C GLY A 296 -8.31 -31.27 45.82
N LEU A 297 -8.94 -30.18 45.41
CA LEU A 297 -10.40 -30.01 45.31
C LEU A 297 -10.89 -30.35 43.90
#